data_32a2f6df2dfeec9fdb74a1e81b03362a
#
_entry.id   32a2f6df2dfeec9fdb74a1e81b03362a
#
_cell.length_a   1.000
_cell.length_b   1.000
_cell.length_c   1.000
_cell.angle_alpha   90.00
_cell.angle_beta   90.00
_cell.angle_gamma   90.00
#
_symmetry.space_group_name_H-M   'P 1'
#
loop_
_entity.id
_entity.type
_entity.pdbx_description
1 polymer ?
#
loop_
_entity_poly.entity_id
_entity_poly.type
_entity_poly.pdbx_seq_one_letter_code
_entity_poly.pdbx_strand_id
1 'polypeptide(L)'
;VVFGHYFGDGTADLSLTGKVSGQEKRYETSFLFPAVATQNPGIERLWAYAKIRELQERIDYLGADADSRDAIIGLAVEHGLVTDHTSMVVMREEQFEARGIDRRNRDRRQLEQAAASQRAAVPVQNRRVDGHAPISSTPRASHGGGAMGIEILFLAAILLLVQARRGRLH
;
A
#
# COMPACT_ATOMS: atom_id res chain seq x y z
N VAL A 1 1.55 2.63 -10.24
CA VAL A 1 2.88 2.00 -10.09
C VAL A 1 3.16 1.20 -11.35
N VAL A 2 4.37 1.29 -11.87
CA VAL A 2 4.80 0.54 -13.06
C VAL A 2 5.93 -0.39 -12.62
N PHE A 3 5.83 -1.67 -12.96
CA PHE A 3 6.86 -2.68 -12.76
C PHE A 3 7.43 -3.11 -14.11
N GLY A 4 8.72 -3.38 -14.17
CA GLY A 4 9.37 -3.83 -15.38
C GLY A 4 10.75 -4.40 -15.11
N HIS A 5 11.30 -5.03 -16.13
CA HIS A 5 12.69 -5.47 -16.15
C HIS A 5 13.54 -4.46 -16.92
N TYR A 6 14.77 -4.29 -16.49
CA TYR A 6 15.76 -3.56 -17.26
C TYR A 6 16.92 -4.48 -17.63
N PHE A 7 17.57 -4.19 -18.73
CA PHE A 7 18.74 -4.92 -19.23
C PHE A 7 19.93 -3.97 -19.30
N GLY A 8 21.06 -4.41 -18.75
CA GLY A 8 22.26 -3.59 -18.62
C GLY A 8 22.28 -2.79 -17.33
N ASP A 9 23.32 -2.00 -17.15
CA ASP A 9 23.55 -1.11 -16.02
C ASP A 9 23.90 0.29 -16.50
N GLY A 10 23.87 1.26 -15.59
CA GLY A 10 24.18 2.65 -15.88
C GLY A 10 23.03 3.61 -15.62
N THR A 11 23.21 4.87 -15.99
CA THR A 11 22.17 5.88 -15.84
C THR A 11 21.25 5.89 -17.05
N ALA A 12 19.95 5.87 -16.81
CA ALA A 12 18.94 6.01 -17.84
C ALA A 12 17.92 7.10 -17.49
N ASP A 13 17.54 7.86 -18.50
CA ASP A 13 16.48 8.85 -18.40
C ASP A 13 15.13 8.21 -18.68
N LEU A 14 14.22 8.40 -17.74
CA LEU A 14 12.85 7.88 -17.84
C LEU A 14 11.88 9.03 -18.09
N SER A 15 11.06 8.88 -19.11
CA SER A 15 9.97 9.81 -19.42
C SER A 15 8.64 9.08 -19.34
N LEU A 16 7.74 9.56 -18.51
CA LEU A 16 6.38 9.07 -18.38
C LEU A 16 5.41 10.14 -18.87
N THR A 17 4.66 9.81 -19.90
CA THR A 17 3.60 10.70 -20.43
C THR A 17 2.24 10.08 -20.14
N GLY A 18 1.31 10.87 -19.64
CA GLY A 18 -0.04 10.42 -19.32
C GLY A 18 -1.05 11.56 -19.38
N LYS A 19 -2.33 11.21 -19.47
CA LYS A 19 -3.43 12.19 -19.43
C LYS A 19 -4.07 12.19 -18.05
N VAL A 20 -4.12 13.36 -17.41
CA VAL A 20 -4.81 13.55 -16.13
C VAL A 20 -5.86 14.63 -16.33
N SER A 21 -7.14 14.27 -16.13
CA SER A 21 -8.28 15.18 -16.37
C SER A 21 -8.28 15.80 -17.78
N GLY A 22 -7.92 15.00 -18.80
CA GLY A 22 -7.88 15.43 -20.20
C GLY A 22 -6.63 16.24 -20.59
N GLN A 23 -5.78 16.61 -19.65
CA GLN A 23 -4.51 17.30 -19.91
C GLN A 23 -3.36 16.32 -19.96
N GLU A 24 -2.50 16.47 -20.97
CA GLU A 24 -1.28 15.70 -21.07
C GLU A 24 -0.26 16.19 -20.05
N LYS A 25 0.30 15.26 -19.27
CA LYS A 25 1.38 15.53 -18.32
C LYS A 25 2.56 14.63 -18.64
N ARG A 26 3.74 15.21 -18.64
CA ARG A 26 5.01 14.52 -18.83
C ARG A 26 5.86 14.67 -17.58
N TYR A 27 6.38 13.53 -17.13
CA TYR A 27 7.29 13.44 -15.99
C TYR A 27 8.61 12.87 -16.49
N GLU A 28 9.69 13.52 -16.14
CA GLU A 28 11.04 13.09 -16.53
C GLU A 28 11.88 12.95 -15.27
N THR A 29 12.69 11.90 -15.24
CA THR A 29 13.63 11.65 -14.14
C THR A 29 14.73 10.73 -14.63
N SER A 30 15.92 10.84 -13.99
CA SER A 30 17.06 9.99 -14.28
C SER A 30 17.26 9.03 -13.11
N PHE A 31 17.51 7.75 -13.42
CA PHE A 31 17.83 6.73 -12.44
C PHE A 31 19.16 6.04 -12.79
N LEU A 32 19.90 5.74 -11.75
CA LEU A 32 21.03 4.82 -11.84
C LEU A 32 20.52 3.40 -11.66
N PHE A 33 20.68 2.57 -12.68
CA PHE A 33 20.38 1.14 -12.66
C PHE A 33 21.67 0.37 -12.36
N PRO A 34 21.80 -0.21 -11.15
CA PRO A 34 22.99 -0.99 -10.82
C PRO A 34 22.94 -2.36 -11.50
N ALA A 35 24.09 -2.92 -11.83
CA ALA A 35 24.19 -4.29 -12.34
C ALA A 35 23.60 -5.34 -11.38
N VAL A 36 23.72 -5.08 -10.07
CA VAL A 36 23.13 -5.92 -9.01
C VAL A 36 22.53 -5.01 -7.95
N ALA A 37 21.22 -5.15 -7.70
CA ALA A 37 20.50 -4.40 -6.67
C ALA A 37 20.08 -5.32 -5.53
N THR A 38 20.76 -5.25 -4.40
CA THR A 38 20.47 -6.08 -3.20
C THR A 38 19.62 -5.38 -2.15
N GLN A 39 19.43 -4.05 -2.28
CA GLN A 39 18.77 -3.25 -1.24
C GLN A 39 17.25 -3.49 -1.12
N ASN A 40 16.58 -3.85 -2.20
CA ASN A 40 15.13 -4.00 -2.26
C ASN A 40 14.72 -5.32 -2.94
N PRO A 41 15.10 -6.48 -2.41
CA PRO A 41 14.78 -7.78 -3.02
C PRO A 41 13.28 -8.06 -3.05
N GLY A 42 12.49 -7.38 -2.23
CA GLY A 42 11.04 -7.49 -2.25
C GLY A 42 10.35 -6.93 -3.51
N ILE A 43 11.06 -6.15 -4.34
CA ILE A 43 10.51 -5.62 -5.60
C ILE A 43 10.19 -6.77 -6.57
N GLU A 44 11.00 -7.82 -6.60
CA GLU A 44 10.75 -9.01 -7.42
C GLU A 44 9.41 -9.67 -7.08
N ARG A 45 9.05 -9.74 -5.80
CA ARG A 45 7.75 -10.28 -5.37
C ARG A 45 6.60 -9.39 -5.79
N LEU A 46 6.77 -8.08 -5.74
CA LEU A 46 5.75 -7.14 -6.20
C LEU A 46 5.54 -7.25 -7.71
N TRP A 47 6.62 -7.40 -8.45
CA TRP A 47 6.54 -7.66 -9.89
C TRP A 47 5.82 -8.98 -10.18
N ALA A 48 6.23 -10.07 -9.52
CA ALA A 48 5.60 -11.38 -9.68
C ALA A 48 4.10 -11.35 -9.33
N TYR A 49 3.73 -10.65 -8.25
CA TYR A 49 2.33 -10.44 -7.89
C TYR A 49 1.55 -9.69 -8.98
N ALA A 50 2.11 -8.62 -9.53
CA ALA A 50 1.48 -7.86 -10.60
C ALA A 50 1.31 -8.72 -11.87
N LYS A 51 2.32 -9.55 -12.18
CA LYS A 51 2.26 -10.46 -13.33
C LYS A 51 1.23 -11.58 -13.14
N ILE A 52 1.13 -12.15 -11.95
CA ILE A 52 0.09 -13.13 -11.62
C ILE A 52 -1.29 -12.50 -11.80
N ARG A 53 -1.50 -11.28 -11.31
CA ARG A 53 -2.77 -10.58 -11.51
C ARG A 53 -3.12 -10.35 -12.96
N GLU A 54 -2.16 -9.94 -13.77
CA GLU A 54 -2.34 -9.78 -15.23
C GLU A 54 -2.78 -11.10 -15.89
N LEU A 55 -2.14 -12.22 -15.50
CA LEU A 55 -2.50 -13.54 -16.01
C LEU A 55 -3.89 -13.99 -15.55
N GLN A 56 -4.27 -13.71 -14.29
CA GLN A 56 -5.61 -14.00 -13.78
C GLN A 56 -6.68 -13.19 -14.52
N GLU A 57 -6.48 -11.90 -14.70
CA GLU A 57 -7.38 -11.04 -15.47
C GLU A 57 -7.51 -11.54 -16.93
N ARG A 58 -6.42 -12.01 -17.52
CA ARG A 58 -6.45 -12.62 -18.86
C ARG A 58 -7.30 -13.89 -18.89
N ILE A 59 -7.17 -14.76 -17.89
CA ILE A 59 -8.00 -15.98 -17.75
C ILE A 59 -9.47 -15.61 -17.60
N ASP A 60 -9.80 -14.58 -16.83
CA ASP A 60 -11.17 -14.12 -16.59
C ASP A 60 -11.82 -13.59 -17.89
N TYR A 61 -11.05 -12.91 -18.75
CA TYR A 61 -11.58 -12.34 -19.99
C TYR A 61 -11.57 -13.32 -21.17
N LEU A 62 -10.57 -14.16 -21.30
CA LEU A 62 -10.35 -15.02 -22.48
C LEU A 62 -10.66 -16.49 -22.22
N GLY A 63 -10.88 -16.85 -20.95
CA GLY A 63 -11.03 -18.24 -20.52
C GLY A 63 -9.72 -18.85 -20.03
N ALA A 64 -9.84 -19.89 -19.24
CA ALA A 64 -8.70 -20.59 -18.66
C ALA A 64 -7.95 -21.39 -19.72
N ASP A 65 -6.65 -21.15 -19.84
CA ASP A 65 -5.71 -21.98 -20.59
C ASP A 65 -4.66 -22.61 -19.64
N ALA A 66 -4.11 -23.74 -20.05
CA ALA A 66 -3.13 -24.48 -19.25
C ALA A 66 -1.84 -23.68 -19.06
N ASP A 67 -1.38 -22.99 -20.08
CA ASP A 67 -0.12 -22.24 -20.06
C ASP A 67 -0.17 -21.06 -19.07
N SER A 68 -1.29 -20.32 -19.05
CA SER A 68 -1.48 -19.23 -18.09
C SER A 68 -1.54 -19.75 -16.65
N ARG A 69 -2.21 -20.89 -16.42
CA ARG A 69 -2.26 -21.51 -15.10
C ARG A 69 -0.89 -21.97 -14.63
N ASP A 70 -0.14 -22.64 -15.48
CA ASP A 70 1.20 -23.14 -15.16
C ASP A 70 2.17 -21.98 -14.90
N ALA A 71 2.06 -20.89 -15.67
CA ALA A 71 2.81 -19.67 -15.42
C ALA A 71 2.49 -19.03 -14.06
N ILE A 72 1.21 -18.98 -13.66
CA ILE A 72 0.79 -18.50 -12.34
C ILE A 72 1.40 -19.37 -11.23
N ILE A 73 1.30 -20.70 -11.35
CA ILE A 73 1.85 -21.64 -10.37
C ILE A 73 3.37 -21.47 -10.28
N GLY A 74 4.07 -21.42 -11.42
CA GLY A 74 5.51 -21.23 -11.47
C GLY A 74 5.95 -19.95 -10.74
N LEU A 75 5.38 -18.81 -11.09
CA LEU A 75 5.65 -17.53 -10.45
C LEU A 75 5.33 -17.55 -8.96
N ALA A 76 4.18 -18.13 -8.58
CA ALA A 76 3.76 -18.19 -7.20
C ALA A 76 4.69 -19.03 -6.33
N VAL A 77 5.13 -20.19 -6.82
CA VAL A 77 6.08 -21.07 -6.10
C VAL A 77 7.45 -20.42 -6.00
N GLU A 78 7.95 -19.85 -7.11
CA GLU A 78 9.27 -19.22 -7.16
C GLU A 78 9.35 -18.00 -6.22
N HIS A 79 8.32 -17.17 -6.20
CA HIS A 79 8.30 -15.94 -5.39
C HIS A 79 7.62 -16.11 -4.03
N GLY A 80 7.15 -17.31 -3.66
CA GLY A 80 6.50 -17.61 -2.39
C GLY A 80 5.20 -16.82 -2.21
N LEU A 81 4.38 -16.77 -3.26
CA LEU A 81 3.07 -16.13 -3.27
C LEU A 81 1.97 -17.19 -3.15
N VAL A 82 0.87 -16.83 -2.50
CA VAL A 82 -0.33 -17.66 -2.43
C VAL A 82 -1.33 -17.18 -3.46
N THR A 83 -1.88 -18.12 -4.22
CA THR A 83 -2.87 -17.88 -5.28
C THR A 83 -3.98 -18.93 -5.18
N ASP A 84 -5.00 -18.83 -6.00
CA ASP A 84 -6.06 -19.86 -6.08
C ASP A 84 -5.55 -21.25 -6.49
N HIS A 85 -4.34 -21.30 -7.06
CA HIS A 85 -3.69 -22.54 -7.50
C HIS A 85 -2.55 -23.01 -6.59
N THR A 86 -2.18 -22.23 -5.56
CA THR A 86 -1.06 -22.55 -4.67
C THR A 86 -1.41 -22.29 -3.22
N SER A 87 -0.81 -23.06 -2.32
CA SER A 87 -0.95 -22.88 -0.87
C SER A 87 0.42 -22.77 -0.20
N MET A 88 0.44 -22.20 0.99
CA MET A 88 1.64 -22.08 1.80
C MET A 88 1.55 -23.04 2.99
N VAL A 89 2.61 -23.81 3.20
CA VAL A 89 2.75 -24.68 4.37
C VAL A 89 3.90 -24.17 5.22
N VAL A 90 3.67 -24.04 6.52
CA VAL A 90 4.70 -23.69 7.50
C VAL A 90 5.20 -24.96 8.17
N MET A 91 6.46 -25.30 7.95
CA MET A 91 7.13 -26.45 8.55
C MET A 91 8.50 -26.04 9.08
N ARG A 92 9.04 -26.82 10.02
CA ARG A 92 10.42 -26.66 10.46
C ARG A 92 11.39 -27.16 9.40
N GLU A 93 12.63 -26.69 9.43
CA GLU A 93 13.65 -27.00 8.43
C GLU A 93 13.88 -28.52 8.32
N GLU A 94 13.99 -29.19 9.47
CA GLU A 94 14.23 -30.64 9.53
C GLU A 94 13.10 -31.47 8.87
N GLN A 95 11.90 -30.90 8.84
CA GLN A 95 10.75 -31.54 8.18
C GLN A 95 10.79 -31.40 6.66
N PHE A 96 11.36 -30.30 6.14
CA PHE A 96 11.60 -30.15 4.72
C PHE A 96 12.66 -31.13 4.23
N GLU A 97 13.78 -31.22 4.97
CA GLU A 97 14.87 -32.15 4.67
C GLU A 97 14.43 -33.61 4.73
N ALA A 98 13.69 -33.99 5.79
CA ALA A 98 13.18 -35.37 5.94
C ALA A 98 12.23 -35.80 4.81
N ARG A 99 11.60 -34.83 4.12
CA ARG A 99 10.67 -35.10 3.01
C ARG A 99 11.31 -34.88 1.64
N GLY A 100 12.59 -34.51 1.59
CA GLY A 100 13.30 -34.21 0.32
C GLY A 100 12.71 -33.02 -0.44
N ILE A 101 12.06 -32.08 0.27
CA ILE A 101 11.44 -30.91 -0.36
C ILE A 101 12.50 -29.80 -0.48
N ASP A 102 12.87 -29.47 -1.70
CA ASP A 102 13.77 -28.35 -1.98
C ASP A 102 13.04 -27.03 -1.78
N ARG A 103 13.63 -26.14 -0.96
CA ARG A 103 13.13 -24.80 -0.69
C ARG A 103 13.74 -23.79 -1.66
N ARG A 104 13.16 -23.65 -2.84
CA ARG A 104 13.61 -22.74 -3.88
C ARG A 104 13.72 -21.28 -3.44
N ASN A 105 13.00 -20.88 -2.38
CA ASN A 105 12.98 -19.50 -1.88
C ASN A 105 13.87 -19.25 -0.64
N ARG A 106 14.73 -20.20 -0.24
CA ARG A 106 15.60 -20.07 0.94
C ARG A 106 16.52 -18.86 0.84
N ASP A 107 17.28 -18.78 -0.23
CA ASP A 107 18.29 -17.73 -0.42
C ASP A 107 17.64 -16.36 -0.54
N ARG A 108 16.52 -16.27 -1.23
CA ARG A 108 15.76 -15.04 -1.34
C ARG A 108 15.24 -14.55 0.01
N ARG A 109 14.73 -15.44 0.86
CA ARG A 109 14.31 -15.06 2.22
C ARG A 109 15.46 -14.50 3.05
N GLN A 110 16.65 -15.07 2.94
CA GLN A 110 17.84 -14.54 3.61
C GLN A 110 18.19 -13.14 3.10
N LEU A 111 18.16 -12.93 1.79
CA LEU A 111 18.38 -11.60 1.19
C LEU A 111 17.32 -10.59 1.64
N GLU A 112 16.05 -10.97 1.66
CA GLU A 112 14.96 -10.11 2.13
C GLU A 112 15.12 -9.72 3.60
N GLN A 113 15.51 -10.66 4.47
CA GLN A 113 15.77 -10.40 5.89
C GLN A 113 16.99 -9.49 6.09
N ALA A 114 18.08 -9.73 5.37
CA ALA A 114 19.27 -8.88 5.42
C ALA A 114 18.95 -7.46 4.95
N ALA A 115 18.23 -7.31 3.84
CA ALA A 115 17.83 -6.01 3.33
C ALA A 115 16.82 -5.30 4.26
N ALA A 116 15.94 -6.03 4.93
CA ALA A 116 15.01 -5.46 5.91
C ALA A 116 15.76 -4.89 7.13
N SER A 117 16.77 -5.61 7.65
CA SER A 117 17.59 -5.13 8.77
C SER A 117 18.42 -3.91 8.39
N GLN A 118 18.99 -3.89 7.17
CA GLN A 118 19.70 -2.72 6.65
C GLN A 118 18.78 -1.49 6.54
N ARG A 119 17.58 -1.66 5.99
CA ARG A 119 16.61 -0.56 5.89
C ARG A 119 16.14 -0.05 7.24
N ALA A 120 15.97 -0.92 8.22
CA ALA A 120 15.60 -0.53 9.59
C ALA A 120 16.66 0.32 10.29
N ALA A 121 17.95 0.19 9.90
CA ALA A 121 19.06 0.97 10.42
C ALA A 121 19.19 2.37 9.78
N VAL A 122 18.49 2.62 8.66
CA VAL A 122 18.56 3.91 7.94
C VAL A 122 17.32 4.76 8.29
N PRO A 123 17.51 6.05 8.66
CA PRO A 123 16.40 6.95 8.90
C PRO A 123 15.47 7.04 7.67
N VAL A 124 14.16 6.99 7.90
CA VAL A 124 13.17 7.11 6.83
C VAL A 124 13.25 8.50 6.22
N GLN A 125 13.68 8.58 4.96
CA GLN A 125 13.66 9.83 4.21
C GLN A 125 12.23 10.14 3.76
N ASN A 126 11.74 11.32 4.12
CA ASN A 126 10.47 11.79 3.61
C ASN A 126 10.62 12.23 2.14
N ARG A 127 10.20 11.37 1.21
CA ARG A 127 10.24 11.62 -0.25
C ARG A 127 8.93 12.14 -0.80
N ARG A 128 8.10 12.75 0.05
CA ARG A 128 6.88 13.41 -0.41
C ARG A 128 7.24 14.59 -1.31
N VAL A 129 6.76 14.57 -2.53
CA VAL A 129 6.94 15.65 -3.52
C VAL A 129 5.98 16.80 -3.24
N ASP A 130 4.82 16.49 -2.68
CA ASP A 130 3.81 17.46 -2.26
C ASP A 130 4.12 17.94 -0.84
N GLY A 131 4.66 19.12 -0.71
CA GLY A 131 4.87 19.82 0.57
C GLY A 131 3.57 20.25 1.26
N HIS A 132 2.41 19.87 0.74
CA HIS A 132 1.12 20.17 1.34
C HIS A 132 0.80 19.11 2.41
N ALA A 133 0.46 19.59 3.60
CA ALA A 133 -0.06 18.71 4.64
C ALA A 133 -1.28 17.93 4.10
N PRO A 134 -1.41 16.62 4.41
CA PRO A 134 -2.58 15.87 3.97
C PRO A 134 -3.85 16.58 4.44
N ILE A 135 -4.87 16.62 3.61
CA ILE A 135 -6.18 17.24 3.90
C ILE A 135 -6.78 16.73 5.24
N SER A 136 -6.36 15.55 5.70
CA SER A 136 -6.73 14.94 6.97
C SER A 136 -5.93 15.43 8.18
N SER A 137 -4.90 16.25 8.00
CA SER A 137 -4.04 16.74 9.10
C SER A 137 -4.56 18.01 9.78
N THR A 138 -5.53 18.69 9.21
CA THR A 138 -6.27 19.72 9.95
C THR A 138 -7.22 19.00 10.91
N PRO A 139 -7.11 19.21 12.24
CA PRO A 139 -8.13 18.74 13.14
C PRO A 139 -9.44 19.37 12.67
N ARG A 140 -10.32 18.60 12.09
CA ARG A 140 -11.69 19.03 11.91
C ARG A 140 -12.17 19.33 13.33
N ALA A 141 -12.39 20.61 13.65
CA ALA A 141 -13.12 20.96 14.84
C ALA A 141 -14.43 20.17 14.75
N SER A 142 -14.50 19.08 15.51
CA SER A 142 -15.71 18.31 15.68
C SER A 142 -16.68 19.28 16.33
N HIS A 143 -17.50 19.94 15.55
CA HIS A 143 -18.73 20.55 16.04
C HIS A 143 -19.60 19.35 16.39
N GLY A 144 -19.33 18.76 17.57
CA GLY A 144 -20.24 17.83 18.20
C GLY A 144 -21.57 18.53 18.33
N GLY A 145 -22.51 18.21 17.45
CA GLY A 145 -23.90 18.59 17.63
C GLY A 145 -24.34 18.02 18.97
N GLY A 146 -24.69 18.90 19.92
CA GLY A 146 -25.18 18.51 21.24
C GLY A 146 -24.93 19.50 22.38
N ALA A 147 -24.26 20.62 22.15
CA ALA A 147 -24.31 21.70 23.12
C ALA A 147 -25.70 22.34 23.02
N MET A 148 -26.59 22.02 23.96
CA MET A 148 -27.69 22.92 24.28
C MET A 148 -27.05 24.29 24.55
N GLY A 149 -27.22 25.20 23.64
CA GLY A 149 -26.55 26.49 23.68
C GLY A 149 -26.92 27.20 25.00
N ILE A 150 -25.95 27.89 25.55
CA ILE A 150 -26.11 28.84 26.66
C ILE A 150 -27.36 29.72 26.49
N GLU A 151 -27.79 29.93 25.24
CA GLU A 151 -29.00 30.63 24.84
C GLU A 151 -30.30 30.01 25.44
N ILE A 152 -30.40 28.69 25.58
CA ILE A 152 -31.58 28.03 26.19
C ILE A 152 -31.61 28.29 27.68
N LEU A 153 -30.47 28.34 28.37
CA LEU A 153 -30.36 28.68 29.78
C LEU A 153 -30.74 30.15 30.00
N PHE A 154 -30.33 31.05 29.10
CA PHE A 154 -30.74 32.45 29.18
C PHE A 154 -32.24 32.65 28.97
N LEU A 155 -32.85 31.96 28.01
CA LEU A 155 -34.31 31.99 27.79
C LEU A 155 -35.07 31.43 28.98
N ALA A 156 -34.61 30.33 29.59
CA ALA A 156 -35.21 29.76 30.78
C ALA A 156 -35.12 30.74 31.98
N ALA A 157 -33.98 31.40 32.17
CA ALA A 157 -33.77 32.40 33.24
C ALA A 157 -34.67 33.62 33.03
N ILE A 158 -34.84 34.12 31.82
CA ILE A 158 -35.73 35.24 31.48
C ILE A 158 -37.19 34.86 31.76
N LEU A 159 -37.61 33.64 31.40
CA LEU A 159 -38.97 33.15 31.64
C LEU A 159 -39.29 33.05 33.13
N LEU A 160 -38.35 32.57 33.95
CA LEU A 160 -38.47 32.50 35.39
C LEU A 160 -38.55 33.90 36.04
N LEU A 161 -37.78 34.87 35.55
CA LEU A 161 -37.84 36.26 36.03
C LEU A 161 -39.20 36.92 35.68
N VAL A 162 -39.75 36.65 34.51
CA VAL A 162 -41.08 37.17 34.13
C VAL A 162 -42.17 36.56 34.98
N GLN A 163 -42.11 35.26 35.27
CA GLN A 163 -43.05 34.58 36.15
C GLN A 163 -42.98 35.09 37.59
N ALA A 164 -41.76 35.29 38.11
CA ALA A 164 -41.56 35.83 39.47
C ALA A 164 -42.09 37.29 39.63
N ARG A 165 -42.03 38.07 38.55
CA ARG A 165 -42.64 39.44 38.56
C ARG A 165 -44.16 39.40 38.49
N ARG A 166 -44.77 38.46 37.75
CA ARG A 166 -46.21 38.32 37.67
C ARG A 166 -46.86 37.83 39.00
N GLY A 167 -46.10 37.01 39.77
CA GLY A 167 -46.58 36.50 41.07
C GLY A 167 -46.52 37.51 42.20
N ARG A 168 -45.94 38.72 42.02
CA ARG A 168 -45.87 39.80 43.01
C ARG A 168 -46.91 40.90 42.79
N LEU A 169 -47.82 40.75 41.83
CA LEU A 169 -48.86 41.71 41.51
C LEU A 169 -50.28 41.20 41.78
N HIS A 170 -50.38 40.17 42.63
CA HIS A 170 -51.68 39.76 43.28
C HIS A 170 -51.57 39.75 44.78
#